data_dc312542eed33c13debab197da2a8c73
#
_entry.id   dc312542eed33c13debab197da2a8c73
#
_cell.length_a   1.000
_cell.length_b   1.000
_cell.length_c   1.000
_cell.angle_alpha   90.00
_cell.angle_beta   90.00
_cell.angle_gamma   90.00
#
_symmetry.space_group_name_H-M   'P 1'
#
loop_
_entity.id
_entity.type
_entity.pdbx_description
1 polymer ?
#
loop_
_entity_poly.entity_id
_entity_poly.type
_entity_poly.pdbx_seq_one_letter_code
_entity_poly.pdbx_strand_id
1 'polypeptide(L)'
;MKKLLAGTLTAAFALGLTACGQQEECSAKPVIYLYPEQETTVSVLLDYAGTLTATYPAYEDGWTVTAEPDGTLYDENGNEYSYLFWEGENNTDYDFSTGFCVAGADTADFLREKLAEIGLTPREYNEF
;
A
#
# COMPACT_ATOMS: atom_id res chain seq x y z
N MET A 1 12.78 9.65 -62.62
CA MET A 1 11.74 9.87 -61.60
C MET A 1 11.54 8.63 -60.70
N LYS A 2 12.59 8.08 -60.09
CA LYS A 2 12.49 6.90 -59.19
C LYS A 2 13.32 7.01 -57.91
N LYS A 3 13.68 8.19 -57.47
CA LYS A 3 14.56 8.40 -56.30
C LYS A 3 13.93 9.26 -55.19
N LEU A 4 12.65 9.61 -55.26
CA LEU A 4 11.96 10.50 -54.29
C LEU A 4 10.96 9.78 -53.36
N LEU A 5 10.80 8.43 -53.44
CA LEU A 5 9.87 7.69 -52.63
C LEU A 5 10.52 6.94 -51.44
N ALA A 6 11.83 6.95 -51.28
CA ALA A 6 12.52 6.23 -50.21
C ALA A 6 12.77 7.09 -48.96
N GLY A 7 12.57 8.41 -49.02
CA GLY A 7 12.86 9.34 -47.93
C GLY A 7 11.71 9.61 -46.95
N THR A 8 10.47 9.28 -47.32
CA THR A 8 9.29 9.61 -46.52
C THR A 8 8.83 8.51 -45.57
N LEU A 9 9.32 7.27 -45.73
CA LEU A 9 8.92 6.14 -44.87
C LEU A 9 9.76 6.05 -43.59
N THR A 10 10.96 6.65 -43.58
CA THR A 10 11.86 6.59 -42.41
C THR A 10 11.57 7.63 -41.34
N ALA A 11 10.87 8.71 -41.69
CA ALA A 11 10.51 9.79 -40.76
C ALA A 11 9.26 9.50 -39.92
N ALA A 12 8.40 8.53 -40.35
CA ALA A 12 7.17 8.18 -39.64
C ALA A 12 7.39 7.20 -38.49
N PHE A 13 8.55 6.53 -38.40
CA PHE A 13 8.84 5.52 -37.36
C PHE A 13 9.53 6.08 -36.12
N ALA A 14 9.98 7.33 -36.13
CA ALA A 14 10.70 7.95 -35.01
C ALA A 14 9.78 8.71 -34.01
N LEU A 15 8.49 8.80 -34.26
CA LEU A 15 7.53 9.54 -33.42
C LEU A 15 6.65 8.66 -32.52
N GLY A 16 6.92 7.35 -32.49
CA GLY A 16 6.07 6.36 -31.77
C GLY A 16 6.58 5.91 -30.40
N LEU A 17 7.68 6.44 -29.86
CA LEU A 17 8.34 5.86 -28.66
C LEU A 17 8.39 6.82 -27.45
N THR A 18 7.53 7.80 -27.35
CA THR A 18 7.41 8.64 -26.14
C THR A 18 6.07 8.46 -25.44
N ALA A 19 5.67 7.20 -25.25
CA ALA A 19 4.62 6.84 -24.31
C ALA A 19 5.26 6.06 -23.14
N CYS A 20 6.26 6.63 -22.47
CA CYS A 20 6.56 6.29 -21.09
C CYS A 20 5.49 7.00 -20.26
N GLY A 21 4.45 6.27 -19.84
CA GLY A 21 3.47 6.77 -18.90
C GLY A 21 4.17 7.30 -17.66
N GLN A 22 3.71 8.42 -17.16
CA GLN A 22 3.99 8.83 -15.79
C GLN A 22 3.56 7.68 -14.89
N GLN A 23 4.49 7.10 -14.15
CA GLN A 23 4.20 6.19 -13.08
C GLN A 23 3.54 7.05 -12.00
N GLU A 24 2.23 6.94 -11.87
CA GLU A 24 1.53 7.44 -10.70
C GLU A 24 2.00 6.55 -9.54
N GLU A 25 2.80 7.08 -8.64
CA GLU A 25 3.22 6.41 -7.42
C GLU A 25 2.03 6.39 -6.47
N CYS A 26 1.22 5.35 -6.60
CA CYS A 26 0.12 5.09 -5.70
C CYS A 26 0.65 4.26 -4.54
N SER A 27 0.52 4.75 -3.32
CA SER A 27 0.84 3.98 -2.11
C SER A 27 -0.15 2.82 -2.01
N ALA A 28 0.34 1.57 -2.01
CA ALA A 28 -0.52 0.40 -1.99
C ALA A 28 -1.28 0.30 -0.65
N LYS A 29 -2.56 0.23 -0.71
CA LYS A 29 -3.63 -0.10 0.26
C LYS A 29 -3.18 -0.61 1.66
N PRO A 30 -2.55 0.18 2.52
CA PRO A 30 -2.21 -0.27 3.85
C PRO A 30 -3.46 -0.42 4.73
N VAL A 31 -3.45 -1.44 5.58
CA VAL A 31 -4.44 -1.68 6.62
C VAL A 31 -3.77 -1.69 7.98
N ILE A 32 -4.49 -1.23 9.01
CA ILE A 32 -4.02 -1.22 10.39
C ILE A 32 -4.89 -2.15 11.20
N TYR A 33 -4.29 -3.22 11.70
CA TYR A 33 -4.88 -4.13 12.67
C TYR A 33 -4.46 -3.74 14.08
N LEU A 34 -5.36 -3.86 15.04
CA LEU A 34 -5.10 -3.56 16.45
C LEU A 34 -5.46 -4.80 17.28
N TYR A 35 -4.48 -5.36 18.00
CA TYR A 35 -4.63 -6.53 18.86
C TYR A 35 -4.15 -6.21 20.29
N PRO A 36 -4.92 -5.48 21.09
CA PRO A 36 -4.55 -5.18 22.47
C PRO A 36 -4.68 -6.42 23.36
N GLU A 37 -3.96 -6.48 24.48
CA GLU A 37 -4.10 -7.57 25.46
C GLU A 37 -5.47 -7.58 26.15
N GLN A 38 -6.15 -6.44 26.20
CA GLN A 38 -7.50 -6.27 26.75
C GLN A 38 -8.23 -5.18 25.96
N GLU A 39 -9.56 -5.15 26.03
CA GLU A 39 -10.37 -4.07 25.45
C GLU A 39 -9.77 -2.71 25.79
N THR A 40 -9.48 -1.92 24.77
CA THR A 40 -8.77 -0.65 24.93
C THR A 40 -9.25 0.37 23.91
N THR A 41 -9.54 1.58 24.34
CA THR A 41 -9.77 2.70 23.43
C THR A 41 -8.44 3.20 22.87
N VAL A 42 -8.31 3.22 21.55
CA VAL A 42 -7.09 3.58 20.81
C VAL A 42 -7.39 4.75 19.89
N SER A 43 -6.52 5.77 19.92
CA SER A 43 -6.51 6.84 18.93
C SER A 43 -5.36 6.61 17.94
N VAL A 44 -5.68 6.59 16.65
CA VAL A 44 -4.73 6.38 15.55
C VAL A 44 -4.64 7.65 14.72
N LEU A 45 -3.42 8.19 14.63
CA LEU A 45 -3.10 9.35 13.80
C LEU A 45 -2.11 8.91 12.73
N LEU A 46 -2.35 9.34 11.49
CA LEU A 46 -1.45 9.09 10.37
C LEU A 46 -0.46 10.26 10.24
N ASP A 47 0.83 9.95 10.38
CA ASP A 47 1.92 10.86 9.97
C ASP A 47 2.32 10.51 8.53
N TYR A 48 1.61 11.11 7.57
CA TYR A 48 1.75 10.80 6.16
C TYR A 48 2.13 12.05 5.34
N ALA A 49 3.31 12.01 4.74
CA ALA A 49 3.84 13.09 3.89
C ALA A 49 3.24 13.05 2.48
N GLY A 50 1.91 13.08 2.36
CA GLY A 50 1.19 13.01 1.09
C GLY A 50 -0.25 13.43 1.24
N THR A 51 -1.08 13.04 0.28
CA THR A 51 -2.53 13.30 0.29
C THR A 51 -3.27 11.97 0.43
N LEU A 52 -4.14 11.86 1.43
CA LEU A 52 -5.03 10.71 1.58
C LEU A 52 -6.09 10.73 0.48
N THR A 53 -6.22 9.63 -0.27
CA THR A 53 -7.16 9.49 -1.37
C THR A 53 -8.38 8.66 -1.00
N ALA A 54 -8.24 7.71 -0.07
CA ALA A 54 -9.33 6.93 0.46
C ALA A 54 -9.05 6.50 1.91
N THR A 55 -10.11 6.45 2.73
CA THR A 55 -10.05 5.95 4.12
C THR A 55 -11.33 5.22 4.46
N TYR A 56 -11.22 4.18 5.30
CA TYR A 56 -12.40 3.50 5.84
C TYR A 56 -12.09 2.88 7.22
N PRO A 57 -12.86 3.23 8.29
CA PRO A 57 -13.86 4.31 8.33
C PRO A 57 -13.30 5.67 7.88
N ALA A 58 -14.18 6.68 7.74
CA ALA A 58 -13.73 8.03 7.38
C ALA A 58 -12.67 8.54 8.37
N TYR A 59 -11.58 9.09 7.83
CA TYR A 59 -10.51 9.72 8.59
C TYR A 59 -10.72 11.24 8.54
N GLU A 60 -11.10 11.83 9.65
CA GLU A 60 -11.22 13.29 9.77
C GLU A 60 -9.92 13.87 10.34
N ASP A 61 -9.80 13.87 11.68
CA ASP A 61 -8.59 14.29 12.40
C ASP A 61 -7.91 13.10 13.11
N GLY A 62 -8.17 11.87 12.66
CA GLY A 62 -7.74 10.61 13.26
C GLY A 62 -8.88 9.62 13.41
N TRP A 63 -8.56 8.38 13.80
CA TRP A 63 -9.54 7.40 14.24
C TRP A 63 -9.47 7.26 15.75
N THR A 64 -10.63 7.20 16.41
CA THR A 64 -10.76 6.75 17.80
C THR A 64 -11.68 5.55 17.81
N VAL A 65 -11.15 4.40 18.19
CA VAL A 65 -11.88 3.13 18.21
C VAL A 65 -11.66 2.39 19.52
N THR A 66 -12.62 1.58 19.93
CA THR A 66 -12.43 0.57 20.97
C THR A 66 -11.97 -0.71 20.26
N ALA A 67 -10.77 -1.18 20.59
CA ALA A 67 -10.18 -2.40 20.04
C ALA A 67 -10.30 -3.55 21.04
N GLU A 68 -10.76 -4.70 20.55
CA GLU A 68 -10.85 -5.95 21.30
C GLU A 68 -9.60 -6.81 21.08
N PRO A 69 -9.29 -7.73 22.00
CA PRO A 69 -8.14 -8.65 21.86
C PRO A 69 -8.18 -9.55 20.63
N ASP A 70 -9.34 -9.79 20.06
CA ASP A 70 -9.51 -10.60 18.85
C ASP A 70 -9.33 -9.80 17.55
N GLY A 71 -9.10 -8.49 17.65
CA GLY A 71 -8.89 -7.56 16.54
C GLY A 71 -10.16 -6.86 16.07
N THR A 72 -11.31 -7.11 16.69
CA THR A 72 -12.54 -6.39 16.39
C THR A 72 -12.42 -4.94 16.88
N LEU A 73 -12.86 -3.99 16.06
CA LEU A 73 -12.84 -2.56 16.35
C LEU A 73 -14.26 -2.01 16.36
N TYR A 74 -14.55 -1.10 17.29
CA TYR A 74 -15.83 -0.38 17.34
C TYR A 74 -15.59 1.12 17.33
N ASP A 75 -16.35 1.85 16.52
CA ASP A 75 -16.39 3.32 16.59
C ASP A 75 -17.32 3.81 17.73
N GLU A 76 -17.41 5.11 17.91
CA GLU A 76 -18.28 5.75 18.92
C GLU A 76 -19.78 5.48 18.74
N ASN A 77 -20.19 5.09 17.52
CA ASN A 77 -21.57 4.76 17.16
C ASN A 77 -21.87 3.27 17.34
N GLY A 78 -20.86 2.46 17.69
CA GLY A 78 -20.95 1.01 17.83
C GLY A 78 -20.91 0.25 16.49
N ASN A 79 -20.45 0.88 15.43
CA ASN A 79 -20.19 0.16 14.18
C ASN A 79 -18.93 -0.69 14.32
N GLU A 80 -18.98 -1.89 13.76
CA GLU A 80 -17.93 -2.90 13.85
C GLU A 80 -17.03 -2.89 12.60
N TYR A 81 -15.72 -3.00 12.81
CA TYR A 81 -14.70 -3.06 11.78
C TYR A 81 -13.65 -4.12 12.13
N SER A 82 -12.99 -4.68 11.11
CA SER A 82 -11.87 -5.62 11.29
C SER A 82 -10.50 -4.93 11.19
N TYR A 83 -10.44 -3.74 10.62
CA TYR A 83 -9.22 -2.95 10.43
C TYR A 83 -9.55 -1.50 10.09
N LEU A 84 -8.54 -0.64 10.15
CA LEU A 84 -8.60 0.71 9.61
C LEU A 84 -7.87 0.73 8.28
N PHE A 85 -8.52 1.23 7.23
CA PHE A 85 -7.97 1.29 5.88
C PHE A 85 -7.65 2.72 5.50
N TRP A 86 -6.52 2.90 4.79
CA TRP A 86 -6.21 4.15 4.12
C TRP A 86 -5.45 3.92 2.82
N GLU A 87 -5.54 4.88 1.95
CA GLU A 87 -4.81 4.96 0.69
C GLU A 87 -4.38 6.41 0.48
N GLY A 88 -3.21 6.62 -0.10
CA GLY A 88 -2.70 7.95 -0.33
C GLY A 88 -1.67 8.01 -1.44
N GLU A 89 -1.48 9.21 -1.96
CA GLU A 89 -0.48 9.56 -2.97
C GLU A 89 0.63 10.39 -2.33
N ASN A 90 1.87 10.07 -2.63
CA ASN A 90 3.03 10.86 -2.24
C ASN A 90 4.07 10.92 -3.37
N ASN A 91 5.01 11.86 -3.23
CA ASN A 91 6.16 12.01 -4.13
C ASN A 91 7.47 11.71 -3.38
N THR A 92 7.46 10.76 -2.46
CA THR A 92 8.63 10.40 -1.66
C THR A 92 9.59 9.56 -2.49
N ASP A 93 10.85 9.99 -2.58
CA ASP A 93 11.92 9.14 -3.08
C ASP A 93 12.29 8.11 -2.00
N TYR A 94 11.96 6.84 -2.25
CA TYR A 94 12.28 5.76 -1.34
C TYR A 94 13.74 5.32 -1.49
N ASP A 95 14.44 5.15 -0.36
CA ASP A 95 15.78 4.58 -0.34
C ASP A 95 15.72 3.06 -0.41
N PHE A 96 16.06 2.48 -1.56
CA PHE A 96 16.16 1.04 -1.80
C PHE A 96 17.57 0.48 -1.59
N SER A 97 18.48 1.22 -0.93
CA SER A 97 19.85 0.76 -0.68
C SER A 97 19.92 -0.38 0.33
N THR A 98 18.88 -0.56 1.14
CA THR A 98 18.74 -1.63 2.13
C THR A 98 17.39 -2.33 1.98
N GLY A 99 17.34 -3.62 2.32
CA GLY A 99 16.12 -4.41 2.24
C GLY A 99 16.39 -5.84 1.77
N PHE A 100 15.36 -6.48 1.26
CA PHE A 100 15.43 -7.86 0.78
C PHE A 100 15.09 -7.90 -0.71
N CYS A 101 15.84 -8.71 -1.45
CA CYS A 101 15.53 -9.06 -2.84
C CYS A 101 15.18 -10.55 -2.86
N VAL A 102 13.91 -10.87 -3.06
CA VAL A 102 13.38 -12.23 -2.98
C VAL A 102 12.83 -12.64 -4.35
N ALA A 103 13.15 -13.85 -4.79
CA ALA A 103 12.55 -14.38 -6.00
C ALA A 103 11.05 -14.60 -5.80
N GLY A 104 10.24 -14.34 -6.84
CA GLY A 104 8.77 -14.44 -6.73
C GLY A 104 8.28 -15.83 -6.26
N ALA A 105 8.98 -16.91 -6.62
CA ALA A 105 8.66 -18.26 -6.17
C ALA A 105 8.87 -18.48 -4.66
N ASP A 106 9.75 -17.71 -4.03
CA ASP A 106 10.13 -17.86 -2.62
C ASP A 106 9.42 -16.83 -1.71
N THR A 107 8.66 -15.92 -2.28
CA THR A 107 8.04 -14.78 -1.55
C THR A 107 7.14 -15.24 -0.40
N ALA A 108 6.31 -16.25 -0.61
CA ALA A 108 5.38 -16.73 0.42
C ALA A 108 6.12 -17.34 1.64
N ASP A 109 7.17 -18.12 1.39
CA ASP A 109 7.98 -18.71 2.45
C ASP A 109 8.79 -17.66 3.20
N PHE A 110 9.37 -16.71 2.46
CA PHE A 110 10.09 -15.57 3.03
C PHE A 110 9.18 -14.72 3.92
N LEU A 111 8.00 -14.34 3.45
CA LEU A 111 7.05 -13.55 4.24
C LEU A 111 6.62 -14.29 5.50
N ARG A 112 6.26 -15.57 5.40
CA ARG A 112 5.88 -16.37 6.56
C ARG A 112 6.99 -16.40 7.62
N GLU A 113 8.24 -16.58 7.21
CA GLU A 113 9.39 -16.59 8.12
C GLU A 113 9.59 -15.21 8.78
N LYS A 114 9.60 -14.13 7.98
CA LYS A 114 9.86 -12.78 8.49
C LYS A 114 8.74 -12.24 9.36
N LEU A 115 7.50 -12.48 8.99
CA LEU A 115 6.35 -12.07 9.81
C LEU A 115 6.31 -12.81 11.14
N ALA A 116 6.65 -14.11 11.16
CA ALA A 116 6.81 -14.87 12.42
C ALA A 116 7.99 -14.34 13.26
N GLU A 117 9.10 -13.96 12.64
CA GLU A 117 10.27 -13.37 13.33
C GLU A 117 9.92 -12.06 14.06
N ILE A 118 9.07 -11.23 13.48
CA ILE A 118 8.61 -9.98 14.10
C ILE A 118 7.43 -10.18 15.06
N GLY A 119 6.98 -11.40 15.27
CA GLY A 119 6.06 -11.79 16.32
C GLY A 119 4.61 -12.05 15.90
N LEU A 120 4.30 -12.04 14.59
CA LEU A 120 2.96 -12.36 14.12
C LEU A 120 2.68 -13.85 14.27
N THR A 121 1.44 -14.16 14.62
CA THR A 121 0.92 -15.54 14.67
C THR A 121 0.54 -16.04 13.27
N PRO A 122 0.39 -17.37 13.06
CA PRO A 122 -0.08 -17.93 11.80
C PRO A 122 -1.42 -17.36 11.31
N ARG A 123 -2.32 -16.97 12.19
CA ARG A 123 -3.57 -16.32 11.84
C ARG A 123 -3.33 -14.93 11.26
N GLU A 124 -2.50 -14.12 11.93
CA GLU A 124 -2.22 -12.74 11.56
C GLU A 124 -1.46 -12.65 10.22
N TYR A 125 -0.42 -13.46 10.01
CA TYR A 125 0.29 -13.43 8.72
C TYR A 125 -0.50 -14.10 7.57
N ASN A 126 -1.61 -14.80 7.86
CA ASN A 126 -2.51 -15.28 6.82
C ASN A 126 -3.47 -14.18 6.33
N GLU A 127 -3.68 -13.15 7.12
CA GLU A 127 -4.46 -11.97 6.75
C GLU A 127 -3.62 -10.92 6.01
N PHE A 128 -2.28 -10.95 6.17
CA PHE A 128 -1.30 -10.08 5.50
C PHE A 128 -1.16 -10.41 4.01
#